data_7947f8b801980cee26b0b9daa02883d4
#
_entry.id   7947f8b801980cee26b0b9daa02883d4
#
_cell.length_a   1.000
_cell.length_b   1.000
_cell.length_c   1.000
_cell.angle_alpha   90.00
_cell.angle_beta   90.00
_cell.angle_gamma   90.00
#
_symmetry.space_group_name_H-M   'P 1'
#
loop_
_entity.id
_entity.type
_entity.pdbx_description
1 polymer ?
#
loop_
_entity_poly.entity_id
_entity_poly.type
_entity_poly.pdbx_seq_one_letter_code
_entity_poly.pdbx_strand_id
1 'polypeptide(L)'
;DGAEPWTADGDGGGGDGDPRDAGRLAGSHAHVVVDEAQELTDAEWQMVLARCPSRSLTVVGDRAQARRGFPESWGERLERIGLHRIDQTQLRVNYRTPTEVMVVAEPVIRAALPDANVPMSVRASGVPVTYGPASDLETVVARWRSEVEDGTACVIGAMGFVGDERVRSLTPPLAKGLEFDLVVLVEPERFGEAEGGVAGAVDRFVAMTRATQRLVVLAG
;
A
#
# COMPACT_ATOMS: atom_id res chain seq x y z
N ASP A 1 -44.48 -35.86 -21.23
CA ASP A 1 -43.77 -37.06 -21.62
C ASP A 1 -42.31 -37.00 -21.15
N GLY A 2 -42.00 -37.84 -20.15
CA GLY A 2 -40.69 -38.36 -19.94
C GLY A 2 -39.64 -37.50 -19.22
N ALA A 3 -39.86 -37.19 -17.94
CA ALA A 3 -38.76 -36.81 -17.04
C ALA A 3 -38.29 -38.09 -16.34
N GLU A 4 -37.07 -38.53 -16.65
CA GLU A 4 -36.39 -39.60 -15.93
C GLU A 4 -35.80 -39.06 -14.60
N PRO A 5 -35.95 -39.79 -13.47
CA PRO A 5 -35.39 -39.35 -12.21
C PRO A 5 -33.88 -39.68 -12.11
N TRP A 6 -33.13 -38.72 -11.64
CA TRP A 6 -31.72 -38.82 -11.32
C TRP A 6 -31.52 -39.75 -10.11
N THR A 7 -30.92 -40.92 -10.31
CA THR A 7 -30.53 -41.83 -9.24
C THR A 7 -29.07 -41.54 -8.83
N ALA A 8 -28.87 -41.12 -7.58
CA ALA A 8 -27.58 -41.03 -6.97
C ALA A 8 -27.13 -42.46 -6.56
N ASP A 9 -26.28 -43.08 -7.33
CA ASP A 9 -25.55 -44.26 -6.89
C ASP A 9 -24.34 -43.81 -6.08
N GLY A 10 -24.38 -44.05 -4.77
CA GLY A 10 -23.27 -43.90 -3.86
C GLY A 10 -22.32 -45.08 -4.03
N ASP A 11 -21.14 -44.77 -4.59
CA ASP A 11 -20.00 -45.66 -4.47
C ASP A 11 -19.09 -45.20 -3.32
N GLY A 12 -19.12 -45.93 -2.22
CA GLY A 12 -18.30 -45.77 -1.04
C GLY A 12 -16.87 -46.24 -1.28
N GLY A 13 -16.08 -45.43 -1.93
CA GLY A 13 -14.62 -45.56 -1.99
C GLY A 13 -14.00 -45.07 -0.69
N GLY A 14 -13.76 -45.97 0.29
CA GLY A 14 -12.88 -45.70 1.43
C GLY A 14 -11.45 -45.51 0.95
N GLY A 15 -11.08 -44.25 0.71
CA GLY A 15 -9.71 -43.85 0.50
C GLY A 15 -8.97 -43.88 1.84
N ASP A 16 -8.08 -44.84 2.06
CA ASP A 16 -7.06 -44.82 3.09
C ASP A 16 -6.20 -43.56 2.87
N GLY A 17 -6.57 -42.47 3.54
CA GLY A 17 -5.78 -41.24 3.54
C GLY A 17 -4.40 -41.56 4.14
N ASP A 18 -3.35 -41.38 3.35
CA ASP A 18 -1.96 -41.50 3.81
C ASP A 18 -1.80 -40.63 5.07
N PRO A 19 -1.32 -41.17 6.20
CA PRO A 19 -1.06 -40.40 7.42
C PRO A 19 -0.15 -39.17 7.20
N ARG A 20 0.58 -39.13 6.07
CA ARG A 20 1.39 -37.99 5.62
C ARG A 20 0.58 -36.81 5.09
N ASP A 21 -0.70 -37.01 4.73
CA ASP A 21 -1.60 -35.92 4.30
C ASP A 21 -2.29 -35.22 5.47
N ALA A 22 -2.29 -35.80 6.67
CA ALA A 22 -2.94 -35.19 7.85
C ALA A 22 -2.32 -33.86 8.33
N GLY A 23 -1.17 -33.47 7.78
CA GLY A 23 -0.51 -32.18 8.06
C GLY A 23 -0.58 -31.18 6.92
N ARG A 24 -1.12 -31.55 5.76
CA ARG A 24 -1.29 -30.62 4.63
C ARG A 24 -2.59 -29.86 4.81
N LEU A 25 -2.49 -28.60 5.19
CA LEU A 25 -3.64 -27.69 5.14
C LEU A 25 -4.23 -27.74 3.72
N ALA A 26 -5.52 -28.03 3.62
CA ALA A 26 -6.22 -27.96 2.34
C ALA A 26 -5.99 -26.59 1.72
N GLY A 27 -5.44 -26.54 0.49
CA GLY A 27 -5.08 -25.29 -0.19
C GLY A 27 -3.64 -24.82 0.02
N SER A 28 -2.66 -25.75 0.22
CA SER A 28 -1.25 -25.37 0.15
C SER A 28 -0.84 -24.98 -1.27
N HIS A 29 0.01 -23.96 -1.38
CA HIS A 29 0.49 -23.42 -2.65
C HIS A 29 1.97 -23.81 -2.89
N ALA A 30 2.34 -24.06 -4.15
CA ALA A 30 3.71 -24.31 -4.54
C ALA A 30 4.57 -23.02 -4.50
N HIS A 31 3.93 -21.87 -4.76
CA HIS A 31 4.53 -20.55 -4.71
C HIS A 31 3.50 -19.53 -4.22
N VAL A 32 3.92 -18.54 -3.44
CA VAL A 32 3.07 -17.46 -2.94
C VAL A 32 3.73 -16.11 -3.24
N VAL A 33 2.95 -15.18 -3.72
CA VAL A 33 3.35 -13.78 -3.86
C VAL A 33 2.76 -13.00 -2.69
N VAL A 34 3.61 -12.30 -1.97
CA VAL A 34 3.25 -11.45 -0.83
C VAL A 34 3.51 -10.02 -1.21
N ASP A 35 2.46 -9.23 -1.33
CA ASP A 35 2.55 -7.77 -1.56
C ASP A 35 2.31 -7.02 -0.25
N GLU A 36 2.80 -5.76 -0.16
CA GLU A 36 2.75 -4.93 1.05
C GLU A 36 3.34 -5.64 2.29
N ALA A 37 4.35 -6.44 2.07
CA ALA A 37 4.92 -7.36 3.06
C ALA A 37 5.49 -6.67 4.31
N GLN A 38 5.79 -5.35 4.24
CA GLN A 38 6.24 -4.56 5.39
C GLN A 38 5.16 -4.40 6.46
N GLU A 39 3.90 -4.65 6.14
CA GLU A 39 2.80 -4.56 7.11
C GLU A 39 2.58 -5.86 7.89
N LEU A 40 3.11 -6.99 7.40
CA LEU A 40 2.89 -8.29 8.03
C LEU A 40 3.63 -8.40 9.37
N THR A 41 2.91 -8.85 10.38
CA THR A 41 3.45 -9.28 11.65
C THR A 41 4.09 -10.66 11.52
N ASP A 42 4.91 -11.07 12.50
CA ASP A 42 5.51 -12.40 12.52
C ASP A 42 4.46 -13.51 12.52
N ALA A 43 3.33 -13.31 13.20
CA ALA A 43 2.23 -14.28 13.21
C ALA A 43 1.60 -14.45 11.80
N GLU A 44 1.37 -13.34 11.10
CA GLU A 44 0.87 -13.37 9.73
C GLU A 44 1.86 -14.02 8.77
N TRP A 45 3.16 -13.78 8.94
CA TRP A 45 4.19 -14.49 8.20
C TRP A 45 4.15 -16.01 8.44
N GLN A 46 3.95 -16.47 9.68
CA GLN A 46 3.79 -17.90 9.95
C GLN A 46 2.56 -18.49 9.26
N MET A 47 1.46 -17.72 9.16
CA MET A 47 0.28 -18.15 8.40
C MET A 47 0.57 -18.27 6.90
N VAL A 48 1.31 -17.33 6.32
CA VAL A 48 1.75 -17.38 4.91
C VAL A 48 2.64 -18.63 4.69
N LEU A 49 3.62 -18.85 5.55
CA LEU A 49 4.54 -19.99 5.46
C LEU A 49 3.82 -21.33 5.61
N ALA A 50 2.79 -21.41 6.46
CA ALA A 50 1.97 -22.61 6.59
C ALA A 50 1.20 -22.93 5.30
N ARG A 51 0.85 -21.91 4.49
CA ARG A 51 0.20 -22.09 3.18
C ARG A 51 1.19 -22.39 2.05
N CYS A 52 2.48 -22.21 2.26
CA CYS A 52 3.53 -22.44 1.28
C CYS A 52 4.63 -23.34 1.85
N PRO A 53 4.40 -24.67 1.99
CA PRO A 53 5.37 -25.61 2.55
C PRO A 53 6.69 -25.66 1.79
N SER A 54 6.68 -25.35 0.49
CA SER A 54 7.87 -25.24 -0.36
C SER A 54 8.77 -24.08 0.04
N ARG A 55 8.24 -23.09 0.79
CA ARG A 55 8.88 -21.80 1.08
C ARG A 55 9.34 -21.05 -0.16
N SER A 56 8.70 -21.30 -1.30
CA SER A 56 8.92 -20.56 -2.53
C SER A 56 8.05 -19.31 -2.53
N LEU A 57 8.66 -18.15 -2.32
CA LEU A 57 7.95 -16.88 -2.14
C LEU A 57 8.53 -15.80 -3.06
N THR A 58 7.66 -14.94 -3.58
CA THR A 58 8.03 -13.62 -4.06
C THR A 58 7.49 -12.60 -3.06
N VAL A 59 8.39 -11.83 -2.47
CA VAL A 59 8.05 -10.84 -1.43
C VAL A 59 8.25 -9.45 -1.99
N VAL A 60 7.21 -8.63 -1.99
CA VAL A 60 7.24 -7.24 -2.42
C VAL A 60 6.87 -6.36 -1.23
N GLY A 61 7.65 -5.32 -1.00
CA GLY A 61 7.39 -4.40 0.10
C GLY A 61 8.30 -3.19 0.09
N ASP A 62 7.85 -2.15 0.76
CA ASP A 62 8.56 -0.89 0.90
C ASP A 62 8.66 -0.47 2.37
N ARG A 63 9.88 -0.44 2.91
CA ARG A 63 10.13 0.00 4.30
C ARG A 63 9.68 1.44 4.56
N ALA A 64 9.75 2.31 3.55
CA ALA A 64 9.29 3.69 3.63
C ALA A 64 7.77 3.82 3.81
N GLN A 65 7.01 2.74 3.59
CA GLN A 65 5.57 2.67 3.75
C GLN A 65 5.12 1.84 4.95
N ALA A 66 6.06 1.44 5.84
CA ALA A 66 5.77 0.66 7.04
C ALA A 66 5.31 1.55 8.20
N ARG A 67 4.01 1.71 8.41
CA ARG A 67 3.45 2.56 9.48
C ARG A 67 3.89 2.17 10.90
N ARG A 68 4.04 0.87 11.17
CA ARG A 68 4.48 0.34 12.46
C ARG A 68 5.99 0.46 12.68
N GLY A 69 6.69 1.02 11.69
CA GLY A 69 8.14 1.01 11.63
C GLY A 69 8.69 -0.32 11.12
N PHE A 70 9.89 -0.24 10.56
CA PHE A 70 10.61 -1.40 10.06
C PHE A 70 12.11 -1.17 10.36
N PRO A 71 12.53 -1.36 11.63
CA PRO A 71 13.88 -0.99 12.07
C PRO A 71 14.97 -1.90 11.53
N GLU A 72 14.64 -3.12 11.20
CA GLU A 72 15.54 -4.13 10.65
C GLU A 72 15.63 -4.08 9.12
N SER A 73 16.61 -4.73 8.55
CA SER A 73 16.67 -4.94 7.10
C SER A 73 15.69 -6.03 6.65
N TRP A 74 15.39 -6.08 5.34
CA TRP A 74 14.60 -7.17 4.77
C TRP A 74 15.25 -8.54 4.99
N GLY A 75 16.59 -8.63 4.89
CA GLY A 75 17.31 -9.86 5.15
C GLY A 75 17.07 -10.37 6.56
N GLU A 76 17.30 -9.53 7.56
CA GLU A 76 17.10 -9.86 8.98
C GLU A 76 15.64 -10.27 9.27
N ARG A 77 14.66 -9.55 8.70
CA ARG A 77 13.24 -9.88 8.85
C ARG A 77 12.93 -11.28 8.30
N LEU A 78 13.38 -11.56 7.08
CA LEU A 78 13.08 -12.82 6.41
C LEU A 78 13.83 -13.99 7.04
N GLU A 79 15.08 -13.81 7.47
CA GLU A 79 15.85 -14.82 8.20
C GLU A 79 15.18 -15.15 9.55
N ARG A 80 14.70 -14.16 10.27
CA ARG A 80 14.01 -14.34 11.57
C ARG A 80 12.75 -15.18 11.46
N ILE A 81 12.03 -15.10 10.35
CA ILE A 81 10.84 -15.93 10.10
C ILE A 81 11.20 -17.29 9.46
N GLY A 82 12.48 -17.57 9.27
CA GLY A 82 12.99 -18.87 8.80
C GLY A 82 13.19 -19.01 7.30
N LEU A 83 13.35 -17.89 6.58
CA LEU A 83 13.73 -17.86 5.18
C LEU A 83 15.23 -17.52 5.08
N HIS A 84 16.07 -18.46 4.63
CA HIS A 84 17.53 -18.32 4.61
C HIS A 84 18.12 -18.23 3.20
N ARG A 85 17.33 -18.53 2.17
CA ARG A 85 17.76 -18.45 0.76
C ARG A 85 17.03 -17.26 0.14
N ILE A 86 17.64 -16.09 0.25
CA ILE A 86 17.04 -14.80 -0.13
C ILE A 86 17.84 -14.24 -1.28
N ASP A 87 17.13 -13.93 -2.37
CA ASP A 87 17.65 -13.10 -3.47
C ASP A 87 16.90 -11.76 -3.40
N GLN A 88 17.63 -10.67 -3.12
CA GLN A 88 17.04 -9.35 -2.90
C GLN A 88 17.41 -8.39 -4.03
N THR A 89 16.40 -7.77 -4.59
CA THR A 89 16.55 -6.71 -5.59
C THR A 89 15.83 -5.43 -5.16
N GLN A 90 16.33 -4.28 -5.55
CA GLN A 90 15.74 -2.97 -5.24
C GLN A 90 15.26 -2.29 -6.52
N LEU A 91 14.01 -1.82 -6.49
CA LEU A 91 13.49 -0.94 -7.52
C LEU A 91 13.98 0.50 -7.22
N ARG A 92 14.72 1.09 -8.17
CA ARG A 92 15.37 2.40 -8.00
C ARG A 92 14.74 3.49 -8.85
N VAL A 93 13.79 3.14 -9.70
CA VAL A 93 13.15 4.06 -10.63
C VAL A 93 11.66 4.16 -10.30
N ASN A 94 11.20 5.39 -10.12
CA ASN A 94 9.80 5.73 -9.94
C ASN A 94 9.31 6.50 -11.17
N TYR A 95 8.41 5.93 -11.92
CA TYR A 95 7.75 6.55 -13.07
C TYR A 95 6.30 6.99 -12.78
N ARG A 96 5.81 6.70 -11.59
CA ARG A 96 4.43 7.02 -11.14
C ARG A 96 4.35 8.44 -10.61
N THR A 97 5.11 8.73 -9.57
CA THR A 97 5.08 10.00 -8.85
C THR A 97 5.96 11.02 -9.55
N PRO A 98 5.48 12.23 -9.86
CA PRO A 98 6.29 13.27 -10.49
C PRO A 98 7.46 13.72 -9.62
N THR A 99 8.53 14.19 -10.28
CA THR A 99 9.72 14.72 -9.62
C THR A 99 9.38 15.86 -8.66
N GLU A 100 8.44 16.73 -9.03
CA GLU A 100 7.99 17.86 -8.23
C GLU A 100 7.39 17.41 -6.89
N VAL A 101 6.67 16.30 -6.90
CA VAL A 101 6.11 15.69 -5.68
C VAL A 101 7.21 14.99 -4.88
N MET A 102 8.11 14.26 -5.53
CA MET A 102 9.19 13.54 -4.84
C MET A 102 10.15 14.49 -4.13
N VAL A 103 10.46 15.64 -4.70
CA VAL A 103 11.31 16.67 -4.07
C VAL A 103 10.79 17.10 -2.69
N VAL A 104 9.47 17.13 -2.50
CA VAL A 104 8.86 17.50 -1.20
C VAL A 104 8.57 16.29 -0.32
N ALA A 105 8.33 15.12 -0.90
CA ALA A 105 8.01 13.91 -0.14
C ALA A 105 9.25 13.21 0.44
N GLU A 106 10.35 13.16 -0.31
CA GLU A 106 11.59 12.48 0.11
C GLU A 106 12.15 13.03 1.42
N PRO A 107 12.28 14.35 1.65
CA PRO A 107 12.76 14.88 2.92
C PRO A 107 11.91 14.46 4.12
N VAL A 108 10.59 14.32 3.95
CA VAL A 108 9.67 13.90 5.02
C VAL A 108 10.00 12.51 5.51
N ILE A 109 10.18 11.56 4.60
CA ILE A 109 10.45 10.17 4.98
C ILE A 109 11.90 9.99 5.45
N ARG A 110 12.88 10.67 4.83
CA ARG A 110 14.28 10.56 5.24
C ARG A 110 14.58 11.18 6.60
N ALA A 111 13.80 12.15 7.04
CA ALA A 111 13.90 12.69 8.40
C ALA A 111 13.57 11.64 9.48
N ALA A 112 12.65 10.72 9.18
CA ALA A 112 12.24 9.66 10.09
C ALA A 112 12.97 8.33 9.86
N LEU A 113 13.30 8.03 8.61
CA LEU A 113 13.99 6.81 8.15
C LEU A 113 15.13 7.20 7.19
N PRO A 114 16.33 7.56 7.70
CA PRO A 114 17.42 8.06 6.87
C PRO A 114 17.90 7.07 5.81
N ASP A 115 17.78 5.77 6.08
CA ASP A 115 18.17 4.66 5.21
C ASP A 115 17.04 4.13 4.32
N ALA A 116 15.89 4.82 4.27
CA ALA A 116 14.79 4.42 3.39
C ALA A 116 15.24 4.42 1.93
N ASN A 117 14.90 3.35 1.21
CA ASN A 117 15.07 3.31 -0.24
C ASN A 117 13.98 4.15 -0.90
N VAL A 118 14.33 5.37 -1.31
CA VAL A 118 13.42 6.25 -2.05
C VAL A 118 13.81 6.20 -3.52
N PRO A 119 12.96 5.62 -4.39
CA PRO A 119 13.27 5.53 -5.81
C PRO A 119 13.30 6.91 -6.48
N MET A 120 14.25 7.11 -7.39
CA MET A 120 14.37 8.35 -8.15
C MET A 120 13.22 8.47 -9.16
N SER A 121 12.48 9.56 -9.12
CA SER A 121 11.47 9.85 -10.13
C SER A 121 12.14 10.22 -11.47
N VAL A 122 11.61 9.65 -12.55
CA VAL A 122 12.05 9.94 -13.93
C VAL A 122 10.99 10.69 -14.74
N ARG A 123 9.89 11.08 -14.09
CA ARG A 123 8.77 11.78 -14.72
C ARG A 123 8.56 13.15 -14.06
N ALA A 124 8.46 14.19 -14.87
CA ALA A 124 8.01 15.50 -14.44
C ALA A 124 6.57 15.75 -14.89
N SER A 125 5.75 16.34 -14.04
CA SER A 125 4.40 16.81 -14.40
C SER A 125 4.42 18.23 -14.98
N GLY A 126 5.47 18.99 -14.72
CA GLY A 126 5.56 20.41 -15.00
C GLY A 126 4.70 21.27 -14.07
N VAL A 127 4.05 20.67 -13.07
CA VAL A 127 3.16 21.36 -12.12
C VAL A 127 3.82 21.37 -10.74
N PRO A 128 4.20 22.53 -10.22
CA PRO A 128 4.80 22.62 -8.88
C PRO A 128 3.79 22.25 -7.80
N VAL A 129 4.29 21.74 -6.69
CA VAL A 129 3.48 21.55 -5.47
C VAL A 129 3.04 22.92 -4.97
N THR A 130 1.75 23.05 -4.66
CA THR A 130 1.17 24.29 -4.16
C THR A 130 0.81 24.18 -2.69
N TYR A 131 0.89 25.31 -1.98
CA TYR A 131 0.61 25.42 -0.56
C TYR A 131 -0.44 26.49 -0.32
N GLY A 132 -1.30 26.29 0.68
CA GLY A 132 -2.33 27.26 1.05
C GLY A 132 -2.93 26.99 2.41
N PRO A 133 -3.85 27.83 2.88
CA PRO A 133 -4.59 27.60 4.11
C PRO A 133 -5.64 26.49 3.93
N ALA A 134 -6.00 25.82 5.03
CA ALA A 134 -7.01 24.75 5.01
C ALA A 134 -8.39 25.24 4.50
N SER A 135 -8.69 26.54 4.67
CA SER A 135 -9.91 27.18 4.15
C SER A 135 -10.04 27.14 2.63
N ASP A 136 -8.96 26.95 1.89
CA ASP A 136 -8.97 26.95 0.43
C ASP A 136 -9.41 25.62 -0.19
N LEU A 137 -9.67 24.58 0.62
CA LEU A 137 -9.99 23.22 0.17
C LEU A 137 -11.08 23.20 -0.92
N GLU A 138 -12.23 23.80 -0.64
CA GLU A 138 -13.36 23.80 -1.58
C GLU A 138 -13.01 24.53 -2.89
N THR A 139 -12.28 25.63 -2.79
CA THR A 139 -11.82 26.41 -3.94
C THR A 139 -10.86 25.62 -4.82
N VAL A 140 -9.91 24.91 -4.19
CA VAL A 140 -8.94 24.06 -4.90
C VAL A 140 -9.65 22.94 -5.64
N VAL A 141 -10.57 22.24 -4.98
CA VAL A 141 -11.34 21.14 -5.58
C VAL A 141 -12.23 21.64 -6.72
N ALA A 142 -12.96 22.74 -6.49
CA ALA A 142 -13.84 23.34 -7.52
C ALA A 142 -13.05 23.79 -8.76
N ARG A 143 -11.90 24.44 -8.56
CA ARG A 143 -11.01 24.83 -9.64
C ARG A 143 -10.50 23.64 -10.43
N TRP A 144 -10.02 22.59 -9.76
CA TRP A 144 -9.54 21.38 -10.44
C TRP A 144 -10.64 20.73 -11.28
N ARG A 145 -11.88 20.66 -10.75
CA ARG A 145 -13.03 20.13 -11.49
C ARG A 145 -13.34 20.93 -12.77
N SER A 146 -13.13 22.26 -12.73
CA SER A 146 -13.35 23.11 -13.91
C SER A 146 -12.25 22.99 -14.96
N GLU A 147 -11.02 22.64 -14.54
CA GLU A 147 -9.86 22.52 -15.42
C GLU A 147 -9.70 21.11 -16.01
N VAL A 148 -10.21 20.06 -15.32
CA VAL A 148 -10.00 18.66 -15.67
C VAL A 148 -11.35 17.98 -15.87
N GLU A 149 -11.65 17.59 -17.09
CA GLU A 149 -12.92 16.95 -17.45
C GLU A 149 -12.95 15.49 -16.94
N ASP A 150 -11.90 14.73 -17.26
CA ASP A 150 -11.71 13.35 -16.83
C ASP A 150 -10.50 13.23 -15.90
N GLY A 151 -10.69 12.56 -14.76
CA GLY A 151 -9.63 12.36 -13.78
C GLY A 151 -10.19 12.12 -12.38
N THR A 152 -9.30 11.68 -11.50
CA THR A 152 -9.64 11.38 -10.10
C THR A 152 -8.83 12.24 -9.14
N ALA A 153 -9.46 12.66 -8.06
CA ALA A 153 -8.80 13.40 -7.00
C ALA A 153 -9.02 12.75 -5.63
N CYS A 154 -8.15 13.06 -4.70
CA CYS A 154 -8.29 12.62 -3.32
C CYS A 154 -7.99 13.76 -2.35
N VAL A 155 -8.88 13.96 -1.40
CA VAL A 155 -8.67 14.81 -0.23
C VAL A 155 -8.31 13.92 0.95
N ILE A 156 -7.17 14.18 1.59
CA ILE A 156 -6.67 13.39 2.71
C ILE A 156 -6.49 14.30 3.92
N GLY A 157 -7.11 13.92 5.05
CA GLY A 157 -7.00 14.65 6.32
C GLY A 157 -8.20 15.54 6.65
N ALA A 158 -9.12 15.78 5.73
CA ALA A 158 -10.33 16.59 5.99
C ALA A 158 -11.52 15.70 6.37
N MET A 159 -11.71 15.44 7.65
CA MET A 159 -12.77 14.54 8.15
C MET A 159 -14.20 14.97 7.83
N GLY A 160 -14.43 16.27 7.58
CA GLY A 160 -15.75 16.83 7.25
C GLY A 160 -16.01 16.99 5.75
N PHE A 161 -15.02 16.70 4.89
CA PHE A 161 -15.17 16.82 3.45
C PHE A 161 -15.97 15.64 2.89
N VAL A 162 -17.06 15.94 2.19
CA VAL A 162 -17.88 14.91 1.54
C VAL A 162 -17.41 14.74 0.10
N GLY A 163 -16.83 13.58 -0.18
CA GLY A 163 -16.39 13.23 -1.54
C GLY A 163 -17.52 12.75 -2.44
N ASP A 164 -17.18 12.48 -3.69
CA ASP A 164 -18.03 11.86 -4.70
C ASP A 164 -17.25 10.83 -5.52
N GLU A 165 -17.76 10.42 -6.69
CA GLU A 165 -17.12 9.44 -7.57
C GLU A 165 -15.76 9.93 -8.12
N ARG A 166 -15.60 11.24 -8.35
CA ARG A 166 -14.37 11.83 -8.89
C ARG A 166 -13.43 12.35 -7.82
N VAL A 167 -13.93 12.79 -6.68
CA VAL A 167 -13.12 13.34 -5.58
C VAL A 167 -13.38 12.56 -4.31
N ARG A 168 -12.48 11.67 -3.95
CA ARG A 168 -12.61 10.81 -2.77
C ARG A 168 -12.10 11.52 -1.52
N SER A 169 -12.74 11.28 -0.39
CA SER A 169 -12.24 11.66 0.94
C SER A 169 -11.69 10.43 1.64
N LEU A 170 -10.40 10.44 1.97
CA LEU A 170 -9.72 9.28 2.55
C LEU A 170 -8.84 9.69 3.73
N THR A 171 -8.52 8.70 4.55
CA THR A 171 -7.41 8.80 5.50
C THR A 171 -6.11 8.31 4.84
N PRO A 172 -4.92 8.67 5.36
CA PRO A 172 -3.65 8.21 4.79
C PRO A 172 -3.57 6.68 4.63
N PRO A 173 -3.98 5.85 5.61
CA PRO A 173 -3.98 4.40 5.45
C PRO A 173 -4.89 3.90 4.33
N LEU A 174 -6.05 4.52 4.13
CA LEU A 174 -7.01 4.13 3.08
C LEU A 174 -6.58 4.58 1.69
N ALA A 175 -5.67 5.54 1.59
CA ALA A 175 -5.11 5.98 0.32
C ALA A 175 -3.97 5.07 -0.18
N LYS A 176 -3.45 4.18 0.68
CA LYS A 176 -2.38 3.26 0.34
C LYS A 176 -2.77 2.36 -0.84
N GLY A 177 -1.85 2.16 -1.78
CA GLY A 177 -2.11 1.38 -3.00
C GLY A 177 -2.95 2.08 -4.08
N LEU A 178 -3.54 3.24 -3.78
CA LEU A 178 -4.33 4.02 -4.75
C LEU A 178 -3.49 5.10 -5.43
N GLU A 179 -4.03 5.69 -6.50
CA GLU A 179 -3.42 6.75 -7.30
C GLU A 179 -4.47 7.76 -7.72
N PHE A 180 -4.08 9.05 -7.76
CA PHE A 180 -4.99 10.13 -8.10
C PHE A 180 -4.25 11.23 -8.91
N ASP A 181 -4.94 11.84 -9.86
CA ASP A 181 -4.36 12.95 -10.63
C ASP A 181 -4.11 14.18 -9.76
N LEU A 182 -5.01 14.44 -8.81
CA LEU A 182 -4.83 15.44 -7.77
C LEU A 182 -4.90 14.81 -6.39
N VAL A 183 -3.93 15.15 -5.55
CA VAL A 183 -4.02 14.90 -4.10
C VAL A 183 -4.01 16.24 -3.37
N VAL A 184 -4.98 16.43 -2.49
CA VAL A 184 -5.03 17.56 -1.56
C VAL A 184 -4.84 17.03 -0.15
N LEU A 185 -3.75 17.42 0.50
CA LEU A 185 -3.49 17.12 1.90
C LEU A 185 -3.96 18.26 2.77
N VAL A 186 -4.74 17.97 3.79
CA VAL A 186 -5.21 18.95 4.77
C VAL A 186 -4.59 18.66 6.11
N GLU A 187 -3.87 19.62 6.67
CA GLU A 187 -3.13 19.53 7.95
C GLU A 187 -2.26 18.24 8.04
N PRO A 188 -1.37 17.96 7.04
CA PRO A 188 -0.62 16.73 7.01
C PRO A 188 0.35 16.56 8.19
N GLU A 189 0.71 17.63 8.89
CA GLU A 189 1.51 17.59 10.11
C GLU A 189 0.84 16.81 11.23
N ARG A 190 -0.50 16.71 11.21
CA ARG A 190 -1.29 15.97 12.20
C ARG A 190 -1.42 14.48 11.88
N PHE A 191 -0.95 14.03 10.72
CA PHE A 191 -1.03 12.61 10.37
C PHE A 191 -0.19 11.77 11.31
N GLY A 192 -0.76 10.68 11.83
CA GLY A 192 -0.09 9.74 12.72
C GLY A 192 0.19 10.26 14.12
N GLU A 193 -0.37 11.42 14.56
CA GLU A 193 -0.17 11.94 15.91
C GLU A 193 -0.58 10.95 17.01
N ALA A 194 -1.65 10.20 16.80
CA ALA A 194 -2.16 9.24 17.78
C ALA A 194 -1.26 8.01 17.93
N GLU A 195 -0.53 7.62 16.90
CA GLU A 195 0.33 6.43 16.86
C GLU A 195 1.77 6.73 17.30
N GLY A 196 2.24 7.95 17.09
CA GLY A 196 3.61 8.36 17.39
C GLY A 196 4.67 7.70 16.50
N GLY A 197 5.94 7.85 16.88
CA GLY A 197 7.06 7.24 16.15
C GLY A 197 7.18 7.69 14.69
N VAL A 198 7.38 6.75 13.78
CA VAL A 198 7.53 7.03 12.35
C VAL A 198 6.20 7.14 11.59
N ALA A 199 5.08 6.79 12.24
CA ALA A 199 3.77 6.68 11.58
C ALA A 199 3.37 7.96 10.84
N GLY A 200 3.55 9.12 11.46
CA GLY A 200 3.20 10.40 10.84
C GLY A 200 4.03 10.72 9.59
N ALA A 201 5.32 10.41 9.60
CA ALA A 201 6.18 10.61 8.44
C ALA A 201 5.81 9.66 7.30
N VAL A 202 5.54 8.39 7.64
CA VAL A 202 5.09 7.37 6.69
C VAL A 202 3.74 7.78 6.07
N ASP A 203 2.77 8.18 6.90
CA ASP A 203 1.45 8.60 6.43
C ASP A 203 1.53 9.81 5.50
N ARG A 204 2.37 10.82 5.84
CA ARG A 204 2.63 11.97 4.95
C ARG A 204 3.27 11.53 3.64
N PHE A 205 4.33 10.73 3.70
CA PHE A 205 5.02 10.26 2.52
C PHE A 205 4.10 9.43 1.61
N VAL A 206 3.36 8.48 2.19
CA VAL A 206 2.38 7.68 1.45
C VAL A 206 1.32 8.57 0.80
N ALA A 207 0.73 9.50 1.55
CA ALA A 207 -0.30 10.39 1.05
C ALA A 207 0.21 11.29 -0.10
N MET A 208 1.40 11.89 0.05
CA MET A 208 2.03 12.72 -1.00
C MET A 208 2.27 11.92 -2.29
N THR A 209 2.80 10.72 -2.16
CA THR A 209 3.17 9.87 -3.31
C THR A 209 1.99 9.21 -4.02
N ARG A 210 0.76 9.44 -3.55
CA ARG A 210 -0.47 9.06 -4.29
C ARG A 210 -0.77 10.00 -5.46
N ALA A 211 -0.15 11.18 -5.49
CA ALA A 211 -0.33 12.15 -6.57
C ALA A 211 0.43 11.70 -7.83
N THR A 212 -0.30 11.57 -8.94
CA THR A 212 0.27 11.24 -10.24
C THR A 212 0.50 12.49 -11.10
N GLN A 213 -0.14 13.62 -10.79
CA GLN A 213 0.06 14.87 -11.53
C GLN A 213 0.24 16.09 -10.62
N ARG A 214 -0.68 16.30 -9.67
CA ARG A 214 -0.72 17.52 -8.83
C ARG A 214 -0.79 17.15 -7.35
N LEU A 215 -0.01 17.86 -6.56
CA LEU A 215 -0.08 17.83 -5.10
C LEU A 215 -0.35 19.23 -4.57
N VAL A 216 -1.35 19.34 -3.69
CA VAL A 216 -1.67 20.55 -2.93
C VAL A 216 -1.57 20.24 -1.45
N VAL A 217 -0.91 21.09 -0.69
CA VAL A 217 -0.75 20.95 0.76
C VAL A 217 -1.41 22.14 1.43
N LEU A 218 -2.44 21.88 2.22
CA LEU A 218 -3.20 22.89 2.94
C LEU A 218 -2.95 22.74 4.44
N ALA A 219 -2.49 23.81 5.08
CA ALA A 219 -2.22 23.86 6.51
C ALA A 219 -3.04 24.95 7.19
N GLY A 220 -3.27 24.81 8.49
CA GLY A 220 -4.02 25.77 9.31
C GLY A 220 -3.19 26.98 9.72
#